data_d0b0bfa709afa911bbbcebdb088d24a9
#
_entry.id   d0b0bfa709afa911bbbcebdb088d24a9
#
_cell.length_a   1.000
_cell.length_b   1.000
_cell.length_c   1.000
_cell.angle_alpha   90.00
_cell.angle_beta   90.00
_cell.angle_gamma   90.00
#
_symmetry.space_group_name_H-M   'P 1'
#
loop_
_entity.id
_entity.type
_entity.pdbx_description
1 polymer ?
#
loop_
_entity_poly.entity_id
_entity_poly.type
_entity_poly.pdbx_seq_one_letter_code
_entity_poly.pdbx_strand_id
1 'polypeptide(L)'
;QAQAGAVISEITEAEAGYVTSGAAAALMLGTAACVTGLDPGKMNRLPNTDGMKNEVIIPRSHRNFYDHAIRSVGVKLVEVGVSDRFSGAGVRDTEAWEIADAITNRTAAIAYIANANAHPPLMEVVDVSQKHGVPIIVDAAAQLPPASNLKKFTALGADLVCFSGGKAIRGPQASGFLCGRRDLISAAALQHLDQDTLFELWDPPRSLIDKNVLPGAPQHGIGRPCKV
;
A
#
# COMPACT_ATOMS: atom_id res chain seq x y z
N GLN A 1 0.54 18.45 -4.86
CA GLN A 1 0.27 17.00 -4.95
C GLN A 1 -0.04 16.57 -6.40
N ALA A 2 -0.96 17.22 -7.13
CA ALA A 2 -1.37 16.79 -8.47
C ALA A 2 -0.19 16.72 -9.47
N GLN A 3 0.65 17.77 -9.55
CA GLN A 3 1.82 17.78 -10.43
C GLN A 3 2.85 16.71 -10.03
N ALA A 4 3.14 16.57 -8.73
CA ALA A 4 4.05 15.54 -8.26
C ALA A 4 3.50 14.12 -8.53
N GLY A 5 2.20 13.91 -8.37
CA GLY A 5 1.54 12.66 -8.71
C GLY A 5 1.64 12.30 -10.18
N ALA A 6 1.53 13.30 -11.08
CA ALA A 6 1.71 13.11 -12.51
C ALA A 6 3.15 12.69 -12.87
N VAL A 7 4.15 13.35 -12.27
CA VAL A 7 5.57 12.97 -12.45
C VAL A 7 5.83 11.55 -11.93
N ILE A 8 5.30 11.20 -10.76
CA ILE A 8 5.45 9.83 -10.22
C ILE A 8 4.83 8.81 -11.17
N SER A 9 3.60 9.07 -11.68
CA SER A 9 2.94 8.19 -12.64
C SER A 9 3.78 8.00 -13.91
N GLU A 10 4.36 9.08 -14.44
CA GLU A 10 5.21 9.06 -15.64
C GLU A 10 6.47 8.22 -15.44
N ILE A 11 7.23 8.49 -14.35
CA ILE A 11 8.52 7.81 -14.11
C ILE A 11 8.37 6.35 -13.68
N THR A 12 7.22 5.98 -13.09
CA THR A 12 6.95 4.61 -12.63
C THR A 12 6.11 3.81 -13.63
N GLU A 13 5.57 4.45 -14.67
CA GLU A 13 4.60 3.88 -15.62
C GLU A 13 3.35 3.30 -14.91
N ALA A 14 3.05 3.78 -13.72
CA ALA A 14 1.85 3.42 -12.96
C ALA A 14 0.66 4.28 -13.39
N GLU A 15 -0.58 3.80 -13.14
CA GLU A 15 -1.80 4.55 -13.48
C GLU A 15 -1.90 5.88 -12.72
N ALA A 16 -1.37 5.93 -11.49
CA ALA A 16 -1.36 7.11 -10.63
C ALA A 16 -0.22 7.07 -9.62
N GLY A 17 0.11 8.25 -9.08
CA GLY A 17 1.11 8.40 -8.03
C GLY A 17 0.69 9.43 -6.98
N TYR A 18 1.18 9.27 -5.74
CA TYR A 18 0.87 10.14 -4.61
C TYR A 18 2.07 10.30 -3.68
N VAL A 19 2.39 11.54 -3.32
CA VAL A 19 3.50 11.86 -2.39
C VAL A 19 3.06 11.60 -0.96
N THR A 20 3.96 11.02 -0.17
CA THR A 20 3.75 10.71 1.25
C THR A 20 4.93 11.13 2.10
N SER A 21 4.77 11.19 3.43
CA SER A 21 5.85 11.47 4.38
C SER A 21 6.78 10.28 4.64
N GLY A 22 7.01 9.45 3.63
CA GLY A 22 7.87 8.27 3.66
C GLY A 22 7.15 7.01 3.23
N ALA A 23 7.91 5.93 3.01
CA ALA A 23 7.35 4.64 2.63
C ALA A 23 6.42 4.04 3.71
N ALA A 24 6.67 4.32 4.99
CA ALA A 24 5.75 3.88 6.07
C ALA A 24 4.38 4.55 5.95
N ALA A 25 4.32 5.85 5.63
CA ALA A 25 3.07 6.53 5.34
C ALA A 25 2.40 5.97 4.08
N ALA A 26 3.17 5.64 3.04
CA ALA A 26 2.66 4.99 1.85
C ALA A 26 2.04 3.61 2.15
N LEU A 27 2.69 2.80 2.99
CA LEU A 27 2.15 1.51 3.45
C LEU A 27 0.84 1.67 4.22
N MET A 28 0.79 2.64 5.15
CA MET A 28 -0.42 2.94 5.93
C MET A 28 -1.57 3.36 5.01
N LEU A 29 -1.34 4.34 4.13
CA LEU A 29 -2.35 4.85 3.22
C LEU A 29 -2.81 3.80 2.21
N GLY A 30 -1.87 3.01 1.65
CA GLY A 30 -2.17 1.91 0.74
C GLY A 30 -3.01 0.82 1.40
N THR A 31 -2.68 0.47 2.65
CA THR A 31 -3.45 -0.49 3.44
C THR A 31 -4.86 0.04 3.72
N ALA A 32 -4.98 1.30 4.16
CA ALA A 32 -6.28 1.93 4.39
C ALA A 32 -7.14 1.94 3.12
N ALA A 33 -6.53 2.24 1.96
CA ALA A 33 -7.20 2.21 0.67
C ALA A 33 -7.74 0.82 0.32
N CYS A 34 -6.97 -0.24 0.57
CA CYS A 34 -7.42 -1.62 0.34
C CYS A 34 -8.56 -2.04 1.27
N VAL A 35 -8.62 -1.51 2.49
CA VAL A 35 -9.68 -1.81 3.47
C VAL A 35 -10.98 -1.07 3.14
N THR A 36 -10.89 0.21 2.80
CA THR A 36 -12.06 1.10 2.70
C THR A 36 -12.53 1.34 1.27
N GLY A 37 -11.62 1.20 0.28
CA GLY A 37 -11.88 1.72 -1.05
C GLY A 37 -12.24 3.22 -0.97
N LEU A 38 -13.21 3.64 -1.79
CA LEU A 38 -13.74 5.01 -1.84
C LEU A 38 -14.95 5.22 -0.93
N ASP A 39 -15.19 4.34 0.05
CA ASP A 39 -16.32 4.44 0.98
C ASP A 39 -15.99 5.37 2.16
N PRO A 40 -16.58 6.57 2.24
CA PRO A 40 -16.28 7.55 3.28
C PRO A 40 -16.73 7.09 4.68
N GLY A 41 -17.78 6.29 4.76
CA GLY A 41 -18.24 5.73 6.03
C GLY A 41 -17.23 4.77 6.63
N LYS A 42 -16.58 3.93 5.80
CA LYS A 42 -15.49 3.07 6.23
C LYS A 42 -14.24 3.87 6.59
N MET A 43 -13.90 4.90 5.79
CA MET A 43 -12.76 5.78 6.06
C MET A 43 -12.86 6.44 7.44
N ASN A 44 -14.04 6.98 7.79
CA ASN A 44 -14.28 7.62 9.10
C ASN A 44 -14.18 6.67 10.29
N ARG A 45 -14.38 5.37 10.07
CA ARG A 45 -14.36 4.37 11.14
C ARG A 45 -12.95 3.90 11.49
N LEU A 46 -11.98 4.06 10.58
CA LEU A 46 -10.61 3.62 10.85
C LEU A 46 -10.06 4.30 12.13
N PRO A 47 -9.33 3.59 12.98
CA PRO A 47 -8.84 2.21 12.82
C PRO A 47 -9.83 1.11 13.27
N ASN A 48 -11.10 1.40 13.57
CA ASN A 48 -12.08 0.35 13.80
C ASN A 48 -12.50 -0.28 12.46
N THR A 49 -12.07 -1.52 12.24
CA THR A 49 -12.28 -2.28 11.01
C THR A 49 -13.36 -3.36 11.14
N ASP A 50 -14.18 -3.31 12.21
CA ASP A 50 -15.25 -4.29 12.42
C ASP A 50 -16.25 -4.30 11.25
N GLY A 51 -16.51 -5.51 10.73
CA GLY A 51 -17.40 -5.69 9.58
C GLY A 51 -16.79 -5.30 8.22
N MET A 52 -15.50 -4.97 8.17
CA MET A 52 -14.74 -4.73 6.94
C MET A 52 -13.85 -5.93 6.60
N LYS A 53 -13.32 -5.96 5.36
CA LYS A 53 -12.15 -6.77 5.07
C LYS A 53 -10.99 -6.21 5.87
N ASN A 54 -10.45 -6.95 6.82
CA ASN A 54 -9.48 -6.45 7.79
C ASN A 54 -8.30 -7.39 8.04
N GLU A 55 -8.08 -8.34 7.12
CA GLU A 55 -6.93 -9.22 7.15
C GLU A 55 -5.95 -8.81 6.04
N VAL A 56 -4.66 -8.72 6.39
CA VAL A 56 -3.58 -8.55 5.42
C VAL A 56 -2.65 -9.74 5.53
N ILE A 57 -2.55 -10.50 4.45
CA ILE A 57 -1.66 -11.68 4.39
C ILE A 57 -0.23 -11.19 4.16
N ILE A 58 0.71 -11.77 4.88
CA ILE A 58 2.14 -11.47 4.75
C ILE A 58 2.97 -12.74 4.95
N PRO A 59 3.93 -13.06 4.07
CA PRO A 59 4.90 -14.12 4.33
C PRO A 59 5.66 -13.83 5.63
N ARG A 60 5.85 -14.83 6.47
CA ARG A 60 6.52 -14.65 7.77
C ARG A 60 7.95 -14.12 7.62
N SER A 61 8.66 -14.52 6.58
CA SER A 61 9.99 -14.01 6.24
C SER A 61 10.00 -12.54 5.84
N HIS A 62 8.85 -11.96 5.47
CA HIS A 62 8.70 -10.55 5.13
C HIS A 62 8.38 -9.65 6.32
N ARG A 63 8.13 -10.21 7.52
CA ARG A 63 7.86 -9.43 8.73
C ARG A 63 9.06 -8.56 9.10
N ASN A 64 8.80 -7.30 9.37
CA ASN A 64 9.79 -6.33 9.84
C ASN A 64 9.13 -5.25 10.71
N PHE A 65 9.92 -4.32 11.27
CA PHE A 65 9.40 -3.27 12.14
C PHE A 65 8.48 -2.26 11.43
N TYR A 66 8.53 -2.13 10.11
CA TYR A 66 7.67 -1.22 9.34
C TYR A 66 6.25 -1.75 9.15
N ASP A 67 5.98 -3.02 9.47
CA ASP A 67 4.63 -3.56 9.48
C ASP A 67 3.70 -2.87 10.52
N HIS A 68 4.27 -2.08 11.43
CA HIS A 68 3.52 -1.16 12.27
C HIS A 68 2.62 -0.23 11.45
N ALA A 69 3.09 0.26 10.31
CA ALA A 69 2.31 1.12 9.43
C ALA A 69 1.06 0.41 8.88
N ILE A 70 1.18 -0.87 8.55
CA ILE A 70 0.05 -1.70 8.11
C ILE A 70 -0.93 -1.91 9.27
N ARG A 71 -0.42 -2.33 10.44
CA ARG A 71 -1.24 -2.63 11.62
C ARG A 71 -1.94 -1.40 12.21
N SER A 72 -1.38 -0.20 12.05
CA SER A 72 -1.98 1.05 12.56
C SER A 72 -3.32 1.38 11.90
N VAL A 73 -3.61 0.80 10.75
CA VAL A 73 -4.92 0.92 10.09
C VAL A 73 -6.03 0.14 10.84
N GLY A 74 -5.66 -0.74 11.77
CA GLY A 74 -6.60 -1.59 12.50
C GLY A 74 -6.78 -2.98 11.89
N VAL A 75 -5.93 -3.37 10.93
CA VAL A 75 -5.95 -4.69 10.32
C VAL A 75 -5.17 -5.72 11.12
N LYS A 76 -5.56 -6.99 10.96
CA LYS A 76 -4.83 -8.15 11.46
C LYS A 76 -3.87 -8.65 10.38
N LEU A 77 -2.59 -8.82 10.73
CA LEU A 77 -1.66 -9.56 9.87
C LEU A 77 -1.93 -11.07 9.98
N VAL A 78 -2.09 -11.69 8.83
CA VAL A 78 -2.18 -13.15 8.67
C VAL A 78 -0.83 -13.61 8.15
N GLU A 79 0.00 -14.13 9.05
CA GLU A 79 1.33 -14.61 8.73
C GLU A 79 1.25 -16.00 8.13
N VAL A 80 1.89 -16.20 6.99
CA VAL A 80 1.93 -17.48 6.29
C VAL A 80 3.37 -17.99 6.13
N GLY A 81 3.52 -19.30 6.06
CA GLY A 81 4.80 -19.96 5.94
C GLY A 81 5.57 -20.10 7.25
N VAL A 82 6.63 -20.85 7.18
CA VAL A 82 7.58 -21.09 8.29
C VAL A 82 8.93 -20.55 7.88
N SER A 83 9.32 -19.41 8.47
CA SER A 83 10.67 -18.85 8.30
C SER A 83 11.49 -19.15 9.55
N ASP A 84 12.29 -20.19 9.51
CA ASP A 84 13.26 -20.51 10.55
C ASP A 84 14.67 -20.46 9.97
N ARG A 85 15.34 -19.35 10.17
CA ARG A 85 16.73 -19.16 9.74
C ARG A 85 17.74 -19.98 10.52
N PHE A 86 17.34 -20.59 11.63
CA PHE A 86 18.23 -21.31 12.54
C PHE A 86 18.10 -22.83 12.44
N SER A 87 17.00 -23.37 11.91
CA SER A 87 16.75 -24.81 11.88
C SER A 87 17.55 -25.55 10.78
N GLY A 88 18.15 -24.85 9.86
CA GLY A 88 19.02 -25.46 8.84
C GLY A 88 18.28 -26.29 7.78
N ALA A 89 18.82 -27.43 7.43
CA ALA A 89 18.31 -28.27 6.35
C ALA A 89 16.86 -28.74 6.57
N GLY A 90 16.02 -28.64 5.54
CA GLY A 90 14.65 -29.13 5.55
C GLY A 90 13.57 -28.07 5.84
N VAL A 91 13.95 -26.85 6.20
CA VAL A 91 13.01 -25.74 6.32
C VAL A 91 12.90 -25.02 4.99
N ARG A 92 11.71 -24.98 4.44
CA ARG A 92 11.39 -24.17 3.26
C ARG A 92 10.78 -22.84 3.68
N ASP A 93 11.01 -21.81 2.87
CA ASP A 93 10.30 -20.53 3.01
C ASP A 93 8.85 -20.66 2.52
N THR A 94 8.07 -19.56 2.64
CA THR A 94 6.68 -19.49 2.20
C THR A 94 6.54 -19.84 0.73
N GLU A 95 5.54 -20.62 0.38
CA GLU A 95 5.15 -20.93 -0.98
C GLU A 95 3.90 -20.13 -1.39
N ALA A 96 3.72 -19.89 -2.69
CA ALA A 96 2.59 -19.11 -3.19
C ALA A 96 1.22 -19.74 -2.85
N TRP A 97 1.14 -21.08 -2.80
CA TRP A 97 -0.07 -21.79 -2.45
C TRP A 97 -0.49 -21.57 -0.98
N GLU A 98 0.47 -21.32 -0.07
CA GLU A 98 0.16 -20.99 1.35
C GLU A 98 -0.50 -19.61 1.45
N ILE A 99 -0.09 -18.66 0.60
CA ILE A 99 -0.75 -17.37 0.48
C ILE A 99 -2.18 -17.56 -0.04
N ALA A 100 -2.35 -18.37 -1.08
CA ALA A 100 -3.66 -18.66 -1.67
C ALA A 100 -4.61 -19.32 -0.67
N ASP A 101 -4.15 -20.30 0.11
CA ASP A 101 -4.92 -21.03 1.12
C ASP A 101 -5.36 -20.11 2.28
N ALA A 102 -4.56 -19.09 2.61
CA ALA A 102 -4.86 -18.13 3.66
C ALA A 102 -5.89 -17.06 3.26
N ILE A 103 -6.24 -16.96 1.96
CA ILE A 103 -7.22 -15.96 1.50
C ILE A 103 -8.61 -16.32 1.97
N THR A 104 -9.28 -15.37 2.62
CA THR A 104 -10.66 -15.46 3.09
C THR A 104 -11.50 -14.30 2.55
N ASN A 105 -12.79 -14.31 2.84
CA ASN A 105 -13.69 -13.18 2.54
C ASN A 105 -13.33 -11.90 3.34
N ARG A 106 -12.47 -12.01 4.35
CA ARG A 106 -11.96 -10.89 5.16
C ARG A 106 -10.62 -10.36 4.67
N THR A 107 -10.00 -10.99 3.69
CA THR A 107 -8.70 -10.54 3.16
C THR A 107 -8.85 -9.23 2.40
N ALA A 108 -8.17 -8.19 2.88
CA ALA A 108 -8.14 -6.86 2.27
C ALA A 108 -7.00 -6.71 1.27
N ALA A 109 -5.82 -7.28 1.58
CA ALA A 109 -4.63 -7.17 0.75
C ALA A 109 -3.60 -8.27 1.06
N ILE A 110 -2.63 -8.41 0.17
CA ILE A 110 -1.38 -9.14 0.40
C ILE A 110 -0.26 -8.10 0.52
N ALA A 111 0.52 -8.15 1.60
CA ALA A 111 1.71 -7.32 1.77
C ALA A 111 2.97 -8.08 1.37
N TYR A 112 3.78 -7.50 0.50
CA TYR A 112 5.01 -8.07 -0.02
C TYR A 112 6.18 -7.13 0.18
N ILE A 113 7.23 -7.58 0.88
CA ILE A 113 8.44 -6.80 1.10
C ILE A 113 9.50 -7.19 0.08
N ALA A 114 9.74 -6.30 -0.87
CA ALA A 114 10.69 -6.57 -1.94
C ALA A 114 12.13 -6.57 -1.44
N ASN A 115 12.86 -7.61 -1.74
CA ASN A 115 14.31 -7.72 -1.57
C ASN A 115 14.87 -8.77 -2.53
N ALA A 116 16.20 -8.86 -2.62
CA ALA A 116 16.87 -9.77 -3.57
C ALA A 116 16.56 -11.26 -3.34
N ASN A 117 16.24 -11.61 -2.09
CA ASN A 117 16.00 -12.99 -1.66
C ASN A 117 14.55 -13.19 -1.21
N ALA A 118 13.64 -12.30 -1.61
CA ALA A 118 12.22 -12.42 -1.23
C ALA A 118 11.61 -13.68 -1.84
N HIS A 119 10.96 -14.47 -1.00
CA HIS A 119 10.29 -15.70 -1.39
C HIS A 119 8.86 -15.72 -0.80
N PRO A 120 7.84 -16.16 -1.57
CA PRO A 120 7.89 -16.60 -2.97
C PRO A 120 8.28 -15.47 -3.93
N PRO A 121 8.71 -15.79 -5.18
CA PRO A 121 8.92 -14.77 -6.20
C PRO A 121 7.67 -13.89 -6.39
N LEU A 122 7.87 -12.57 -6.57
CA LEU A 122 6.74 -11.63 -6.67
C LEU A 122 5.72 -12.04 -7.75
N MET A 123 6.17 -12.54 -8.88
CA MET A 123 5.28 -12.99 -9.97
C MET A 123 4.28 -14.05 -9.50
N GLU A 124 4.73 -15.02 -8.72
CA GLU A 124 3.85 -16.08 -8.20
C GLU A 124 2.82 -15.51 -7.23
N VAL A 125 3.19 -14.50 -6.43
CA VAL A 125 2.26 -13.82 -5.53
C VAL A 125 1.27 -12.96 -6.30
N VAL A 126 1.70 -12.32 -7.39
CA VAL A 126 0.82 -11.57 -8.30
C VAL A 126 -0.19 -12.49 -8.96
N ASP A 127 0.22 -13.69 -9.40
CA ASP A 127 -0.71 -14.68 -9.97
C ASP A 127 -1.79 -15.07 -8.96
N VAL A 128 -1.41 -15.28 -7.69
CA VAL A 128 -2.37 -15.54 -6.60
C VAL A 128 -3.30 -14.34 -6.39
N SER A 129 -2.74 -13.12 -6.33
CA SER A 129 -3.48 -11.86 -6.17
C SER A 129 -4.56 -11.73 -7.25
N GLN A 130 -4.18 -11.87 -8.51
CA GLN A 130 -5.08 -11.74 -9.66
C GLN A 130 -6.16 -12.81 -9.67
N LYS A 131 -5.78 -14.08 -9.43
CA LYS A 131 -6.73 -15.20 -9.40
C LYS A 131 -7.80 -15.04 -8.34
N HIS A 132 -7.48 -14.44 -7.19
CA HIS A 132 -8.40 -14.28 -6.07
C HIS A 132 -9.01 -12.88 -5.97
N GLY A 133 -8.59 -11.93 -6.82
CA GLY A 133 -9.08 -10.55 -6.79
C GLY A 133 -8.72 -9.81 -5.50
N VAL A 134 -7.57 -10.12 -4.90
CA VAL A 134 -7.05 -9.51 -3.67
C VAL A 134 -5.85 -8.64 -4.04
N PRO A 135 -5.87 -7.32 -3.77
CA PRO A 135 -4.77 -6.43 -4.16
C PRO A 135 -3.47 -6.74 -3.43
N ILE A 136 -2.34 -6.52 -4.11
CA ILE A 136 -0.99 -6.66 -3.56
C ILE A 136 -0.34 -5.29 -3.36
N ILE A 137 0.20 -5.06 -2.15
CA ILE A 137 0.98 -3.90 -1.77
C ILE A 137 2.44 -4.31 -1.66
N VAL A 138 3.31 -3.72 -2.48
CA VAL A 138 4.75 -3.99 -2.48
C VAL A 138 5.50 -2.88 -1.74
N ASP A 139 6.19 -3.24 -0.67
CA ASP A 139 7.19 -2.36 -0.04
C ASP A 139 8.51 -2.46 -0.82
N ALA A 140 8.79 -1.44 -1.62
CA ALA A 140 10.02 -1.28 -2.39
C ALA A 140 10.91 -0.15 -1.83
N ALA A 141 10.75 0.22 -0.56
CA ALA A 141 11.42 1.36 0.07
C ALA A 141 12.95 1.35 -0.05
N ALA A 142 13.56 0.18 -0.16
CA ALA A 142 15.02 0.00 -0.27
C ALA A 142 15.46 -0.59 -1.62
N GLN A 143 14.61 -0.54 -2.65
CA GLN A 143 14.87 -1.21 -3.92
C GLN A 143 15.51 -0.31 -4.99
N LEU A 144 15.92 0.89 -4.62
CA LEU A 144 16.71 1.77 -5.47
C LEU A 144 18.14 1.86 -4.90
N PRO A 145 19.19 1.92 -5.76
CA PRO A 145 19.19 1.66 -7.19
C PRO A 145 18.90 0.18 -7.53
N PRO A 146 18.74 -0.23 -8.78
CA PRO A 146 18.79 0.57 -10.01
C PRO A 146 17.48 1.32 -10.28
N ALA A 147 17.54 2.38 -11.11
CA ALA A 147 16.37 3.20 -11.45
C ALA A 147 15.27 2.40 -12.17
N SER A 148 15.61 1.32 -12.89
CA SER A 148 14.64 0.42 -13.52
C SER A 148 13.63 -0.18 -12.52
N ASN A 149 13.99 -0.27 -11.25
CA ASN A 149 13.09 -0.76 -10.20
C ASN A 149 11.90 0.18 -9.94
N LEU A 150 11.95 1.44 -10.39
CA LEU A 150 10.79 2.34 -10.34
C LEU A 150 9.59 1.81 -11.13
N LYS A 151 9.86 1.10 -12.24
CA LYS A 151 8.83 0.54 -13.13
C LYS A 151 8.60 -0.96 -12.90
N LYS A 152 9.59 -1.66 -12.36
CA LYS A 152 9.62 -3.13 -12.27
C LYS A 152 8.39 -3.71 -11.60
N PHE A 153 8.03 -3.21 -10.44
CA PHE A 153 7.01 -3.85 -9.61
C PHE A 153 5.60 -3.66 -10.17
N THR A 154 5.29 -2.47 -10.70
CA THR A 154 4.03 -2.19 -11.40
C THR A 154 3.94 -2.99 -12.70
N ALA A 155 5.03 -3.09 -13.45
CA ALA A 155 5.09 -3.90 -14.67
C ALA A 155 4.91 -5.40 -14.40
N LEU A 156 5.29 -5.88 -13.21
CA LEU A 156 5.02 -7.25 -12.76
C LEU A 156 3.59 -7.48 -12.29
N GLY A 157 2.78 -6.42 -12.16
CA GLY A 157 1.37 -6.52 -11.78
C GLY A 157 1.06 -6.18 -10.32
N ALA A 158 1.98 -5.54 -9.59
CA ALA A 158 1.69 -5.03 -8.25
C ALA A 158 0.63 -3.92 -8.32
N ASP A 159 -0.41 -4.00 -7.48
CA ASP A 159 -1.48 -3.00 -7.43
C ASP A 159 -1.02 -1.69 -6.79
N LEU A 160 -0.20 -1.76 -5.76
CA LEU A 160 0.41 -0.62 -5.07
C LEU A 160 1.88 -0.87 -4.78
N VAL A 161 2.72 0.15 -4.97
CA VAL A 161 4.16 0.10 -4.68
C VAL A 161 4.57 1.32 -3.86
N CYS A 162 5.28 1.07 -2.76
CA CYS A 162 5.76 2.09 -1.83
C CYS A 162 7.26 2.32 -2.01
N PHE A 163 7.68 3.57 -2.20
CA PHE A 163 9.09 3.96 -2.29
C PHE A 163 9.46 5.00 -1.21
N SER A 164 10.71 4.93 -0.74
CA SER A 164 11.26 5.91 0.20
C SER A 164 12.05 6.98 -0.55
N GLY A 165 11.73 8.25 -0.30
CA GLY A 165 12.45 9.38 -0.88
C GLY A 165 13.78 9.71 -0.18
N GLY A 166 13.89 9.40 1.12
CA GLY A 166 15.08 9.69 1.93
C GLY A 166 16.25 8.71 1.77
N LYS A 167 16.14 7.72 0.88
CA LYS A 167 17.19 6.72 0.60
C LYS A 167 17.94 7.07 -0.70
N ALA A 168 17.97 6.18 -1.67
CA ALA A 168 18.69 6.38 -2.94
C ALA A 168 18.18 7.55 -3.79
N ILE A 169 16.94 7.97 -3.61
CA ILE A 169 16.36 9.16 -4.27
C ILE A 169 17.02 10.45 -3.73
N ARG A 170 17.60 10.42 -2.51
CA ARG A 170 18.28 11.56 -1.86
C ARG A 170 17.38 12.78 -1.65
N GLY A 171 16.08 12.57 -1.51
CA GLY A 171 15.13 13.59 -1.10
C GLY A 171 15.12 13.79 0.43
N PRO A 172 14.20 14.62 0.95
CA PRO A 172 14.01 14.76 2.38
C PRO A 172 13.81 13.40 3.06
N GLN A 173 14.37 13.23 4.27
CA GLN A 173 14.28 11.97 5.01
C GLN A 173 12.82 11.54 5.23
N ALA A 174 11.94 12.48 5.55
CA ALA A 174 10.52 12.26 5.73
C ALA A 174 9.76 12.43 4.40
N SER A 175 10.21 11.77 3.33
CA SER A 175 9.52 11.76 2.04
C SER A 175 9.47 10.37 1.44
N GLY A 176 8.43 10.13 0.64
CA GLY A 176 8.21 8.92 -0.11
C GLY A 176 7.05 9.09 -1.06
N PHE A 177 6.69 8.01 -1.72
CA PHE A 177 5.52 8.01 -2.58
C PHE A 177 4.90 6.61 -2.69
N LEU A 178 3.62 6.63 -3.01
CA LEU A 178 2.81 5.49 -3.37
C LEU A 178 2.47 5.60 -4.85
N CYS A 179 2.60 4.53 -5.62
CA CYS A 179 2.17 4.47 -7.01
C CYS A 179 1.45 3.14 -7.29
N GLY A 180 0.63 3.12 -8.33
CA GLY A 180 -0.11 1.92 -8.71
C GLY A 180 -1.50 2.23 -9.28
N ARG A 181 -2.46 1.38 -9.00
CA ARG A 181 -3.85 1.48 -9.47
C ARG A 181 -4.51 2.80 -9.04
N ARG A 182 -5.15 3.45 -9.97
CA ARG A 182 -5.77 4.77 -9.78
C ARG A 182 -6.85 4.79 -8.71
N ASP A 183 -7.70 3.78 -8.64
CA ASP A 183 -8.77 3.68 -7.63
C ASP A 183 -8.20 3.62 -6.21
N LEU A 184 -7.16 2.83 -5.99
CA LEU A 184 -6.49 2.70 -4.70
C LEU A 184 -5.68 3.96 -4.34
N ILE A 185 -5.03 4.59 -5.32
CA ILE A 185 -4.33 5.88 -5.10
C ILE A 185 -5.33 6.98 -4.76
N SER A 186 -6.50 7.01 -5.40
CA SER A 186 -7.57 7.96 -5.07
C SER A 186 -8.08 7.74 -3.64
N ALA A 187 -8.31 6.49 -3.23
CA ALA A 187 -8.70 6.16 -1.87
C ALA A 187 -7.62 6.56 -0.84
N ALA A 188 -6.33 6.32 -1.16
CA ALA A 188 -5.21 6.75 -0.33
C ALA A 188 -5.14 8.28 -0.18
N ALA A 189 -5.38 9.02 -1.26
CA ALA A 189 -5.42 10.48 -1.23
C ALA A 189 -6.55 11.01 -0.32
N LEU A 190 -7.73 10.39 -0.35
CA LEU A 190 -8.83 10.73 0.55
C LEU A 190 -8.49 10.46 2.02
N GLN A 191 -7.78 9.37 2.31
CA GLN A 191 -7.30 9.06 3.67
C GLN A 191 -6.24 10.05 4.17
N HIS A 192 -5.63 10.82 3.29
CA HIS A 192 -4.61 11.82 3.65
C HIS A 192 -5.17 13.23 3.78
N LEU A 193 -6.50 13.40 3.69
CA LEU A 193 -7.14 14.70 3.87
C LEU A 193 -6.96 15.23 5.28
N ASP A 194 -6.72 16.53 5.35
CA ASP A 194 -6.61 17.32 6.57
C ASP A 194 -7.13 18.72 6.25
N GLN A 195 -8.42 18.91 6.47
CA GLN A 195 -9.12 20.14 6.11
C GLN A 195 -9.71 20.80 7.32
N ASP A 196 -9.22 22.00 7.60
CA ASP A 196 -9.81 22.93 8.56
C ASP A 196 -10.63 24.03 7.84
N THR A 197 -10.98 23.80 6.56
CA THR A 197 -11.76 24.75 5.77
C THR A 197 -13.14 24.21 5.43
N LEU A 198 -14.04 25.11 5.06
CA LEU A 198 -15.38 24.74 4.60
C LEU A 198 -15.28 23.90 3.33
N PHE A 199 -16.04 22.81 3.29
CA PHE A 199 -15.99 21.84 2.21
C PHE A 199 -16.29 22.48 0.84
N GLU A 200 -17.18 23.48 0.79
CA GLU A 200 -17.55 24.19 -0.43
C GLU A 200 -16.39 24.99 -1.04
N LEU A 201 -15.40 25.37 -0.22
CA LEU A 201 -14.23 26.15 -0.65
C LEU A 201 -13.06 25.26 -1.09
N TRP A 202 -13.17 23.96 -0.88
CA TRP A 202 -12.10 23.02 -1.24
C TRP A 202 -12.20 22.58 -2.70
N ASP A 203 -11.14 22.79 -3.46
CA ASP A 203 -10.98 22.24 -4.82
C ASP A 203 -10.13 20.98 -4.76
N PRO A 204 -10.74 19.79 -4.88
CA PRO A 204 -10.01 18.52 -4.80
C PRO A 204 -9.07 18.36 -6.00
N PRO A 205 -7.98 17.58 -5.86
CA PRO A 205 -7.14 17.19 -6.97
C PRO A 205 -7.93 16.30 -7.95
N ARG A 206 -8.58 16.92 -8.91
CA ARG A 206 -9.52 16.29 -9.87
C ARG A 206 -8.91 15.15 -10.68
N SER A 207 -7.58 15.10 -10.77
CA SER A 207 -6.87 14.00 -11.42
C SER A 207 -6.90 12.69 -10.61
N LEU A 208 -7.20 12.76 -9.31
CA LEU A 208 -7.21 11.63 -8.39
C LEU A 208 -8.59 11.37 -7.77
N ILE A 209 -9.40 12.40 -7.59
CA ILE A 209 -10.66 12.32 -6.83
C ILE A 209 -11.81 12.75 -7.73
N ASP A 210 -12.75 11.84 -8.00
CA ASP A 210 -14.00 12.17 -8.68
C ASP A 210 -14.87 13.05 -7.76
N LYS A 211 -15.41 14.14 -8.29
CA LYS A 211 -16.33 15.04 -7.59
C LYS A 211 -17.55 14.32 -6.98
N ASN A 212 -17.99 13.22 -7.59
CA ASN A 212 -19.15 12.46 -7.12
C ASN A 212 -18.87 11.68 -5.83
N VAL A 213 -17.61 11.48 -5.46
CA VAL A 213 -17.20 10.81 -4.19
C VAL A 213 -17.16 11.80 -3.03
N LEU A 214 -17.08 13.09 -3.31
CA LEU A 214 -16.78 14.15 -2.35
C LEU A 214 -17.85 14.47 -1.33
N PRO A 215 -19.18 14.44 -1.62
CA PRO A 215 -20.19 14.84 -0.63
C PRO A 215 -20.17 14.03 0.67
N GLY A 216 -19.50 12.88 0.68
CA GLY A 216 -19.34 12.07 1.88
C GLY A 216 -17.89 11.89 2.34
N ALA A 217 -16.91 12.55 1.69
CA ALA A 217 -15.51 12.40 2.07
C ALA A 217 -15.24 12.92 3.48
N PRO A 218 -14.40 12.24 4.28
CA PRO A 218 -14.04 12.72 5.61
C PRO A 218 -13.21 14.01 5.50
N GLN A 219 -13.42 14.96 6.43
CA GLN A 219 -12.54 16.13 6.53
C GLN A 219 -11.12 15.74 6.94
N HIS A 220 -10.99 14.71 7.76
CA HIS A 220 -9.73 14.17 8.26
C HIS A 220 -9.69 12.67 8.07
N GLY A 221 -8.80 12.19 7.23
CA GLY A 221 -8.53 10.76 7.08
C GLY A 221 -7.54 10.25 8.13
N ILE A 222 -7.40 8.92 8.23
CA ILE A 222 -6.43 8.27 9.14
C ILE A 222 -4.98 8.69 8.85
N GLY A 223 -4.68 9.09 7.61
CA GLY A 223 -3.35 9.52 7.18
C GLY A 223 -2.97 10.94 7.57
N ARG A 224 -3.84 11.71 8.26
CA ARG A 224 -3.54 13.09 8.68
C ARG A 224 -2.19 13.24 9.38
N PRO A 225 -1.77 12.36 10.32
CA PRO A 225 -0.47 12.45 10.97
C PRO A 225 0.73 12.21 10.03
N CYS A 226 0.49 11.66 8.84
CA CYS A 226 1.50 11.32 7.83
C CYS A 226 1.63 12.40 6.74
N LYS A 227 1.16 13.61 6.99
CA LYS A 227 1.22 14.73 6.05
C LYS A 227 2.65 15.25 5.89
N VAL A 228 3.03 15.58 4.66
CA VAL A 228 4.34 16.16 4.30
C VAL A 228 4.24 17.67 4.28
#